data_ac958f424305c6caba1cd7e223ee4a1f
#
_entry.id   ac958f424305c6caba1cd7e223ee4a1f
#
_cell.length_a   1.000
_cell.length_b   1.000
_cell.length_c   1.000
_cell.angle_alpha   90.00
_cell.angle_beta   90.00
_cell.angle_gamma   90.00
#
_symmetry.space_group_name_H-M   'P 1'
#
loop_
_entity.id
_entity.type
_entity.pdbx_description
1 polymer ?
#
loop_
_entity_poly.entity_id
_entity_poly.type
_entity_poly.pdbx_seq_one_letter_code
_entity_poly.pdbx_strand_id
1 'polypeptide(L)'
;MNKVTDTINAYTQGGITLEECNRRLRELGHPIQVNPDRSKLTPEMIERGWGLLDTGTGTLDPVQVRGDELMDTDCGEMPAFVCLQGTWYEVKGKRVVRG
;
A
#
# COMPACT_ATOMS: atom_id res chain seq x y z
N MET A 1 -3.94 16.75 8.77
CA MET A 1 -3.34 15.59 8.11
C MET A 1 -4.04 14.32 8.58
N ASN A 2 -4.12 13.34 7.71
CA ASN A 2 -4.81 12.09 8.01
C ASN A 2 -3.85 11.12 8.71
N LYS A 3 -4.13 10.80 9.97
CA LYS A 3 -3.28 9.89 10.77
C LYS A 3 -3.22 8.49 10.20
N VAL A 4 -4.29 8.03 9.54
CA VAL A 4 -4.31 6.72 8.86
C VAL A 4 -3.28 6.71 7.73
N THR A 5 -3.32 7.72 6.86
CA THR A 5 -2.37 7.85 5.77
C THR A 5 -0.94 7.94 6.29
N ASP A 6 -0.70 8.75 7.33
CA ASP A 6 0.62 8.88 7.93
C ASP A 6 1.14 7.54 8.48
N THR A 7 0.27 6.74 9.07
CA THR A 7 0.63 5.43 9.62
C THR A 7 1.04 4.47 8.50
N ILE A 8 0.24 4.40 7.44
CA ILE A 8 0.55 3.53 6.29
C ILE A 8 1.84 4.00 5.61
N ASN A 9 2.01 5.31 5.47
CA ASN A 9 3.22 5.87 4.88
C ASN A 9 4.47 5.51 5.70
N ALA A 10 4.39 5.58 7.02
CA ALA A 10 5.49 5.21 7.89
C ALA A 10 5.88 3.74 7.72
N TYR A 11 4.88 2.86 7.56
CA TYR A 11 5.15 1.45 7.30
C TYR A 11 5.82 1.23 5.93
N THR A 12 5.31 1.87 4.88
CA THR A 12 5.86 1.71 3.53
C THR A 12 7.23 2.36 3.37
N GLN A 13 7.61 3.24 4.29
CA GLN A 13 8.95 3.83 4.33
C GLN A 13 9.91 3.03 5.22
N GLY A 14 9.43 1.96 5.85
CA GLY A 14 10.25 1.15 6.74
C GLY A 14 10.46 1.74 8.14
N GLY A 15 9.68 2.76 8.51
CA GLY A 15 9.83 3.44 9.81
C GLY A 15 9.18 2.73 10.98
N ILE A 16 8.18 1.87 10.74
CA ILE A 16 7.50 1.10 11.78
C ILE A 16 7.31 -0.34 11.31
N THR A 17 7.07 -1.24 12.28
CA THR A 17 6.80 -2.65 11.97
C THR A 17 5.36 -2.84 11.50
N LEU A 18 5.09 -4.00 10.91
CA LEU A 18 3.74 -4.37 10.51
C LEU A 18 2.78 -4.39 11.70
N GLU A 19 3.21 -4.97 12.81
CA GLU A 19 2.40 -5.04 14.03
C GLU A 19 2.06 -3.66 14.56
N GLU A 20 3.03 -2.76 14.57
CA GLU A 20 2.81 -1.37 15.00
C GLU A 20 1.85 -0.65 14.06
N CYS A 21 2.00 -0.84 12.76
CA CYS A 21 1.10 -0.27 11.76
C CYS A 21 -0.35 -0.68 12.01
N ASN A 22 -0.59 -1.99 12.13
CA ASN A 22 -1.93 -2.51 12.37
C ASN A 22 -2.48 -2.08 13.73
N ARG A 23 -1.65 -2.02 14.77
CA ARG A 23 -2.06 -1.53 16.08
C ARG A 23 -2.57 -0.10 16.00
N ARG A 24 -1.83 0.78 15.34
CA ARG A 24 -2.23 2.18 15.17
C ARG A 24 -3.50 2.33 14.35
N LEU A 25 -3.65 1.53 13.29
CA LEU A 25 -4.87 1.56 12.48
C LEU A 25 -6.09 1.15 13.30
N ARG A 26 -5.96 0.14 14.16
CA ARG A 26 -7.05 -0.27 15.05
C ARG A 26 -7.39 0.82 16.06
N GLU A 27 -6.39 1.47 16.65
CA GLU A 27 -6.60 2.57 17.59
C GLU A 27 -7.32 3.75 16.95
N LEU A 28 -7.09 3.97 15.65
CA LEU A 28 -7.76 5.01 14.88
C LEU A 28 -9.15 4.61 14.39
N GLY A 29 -9.56 3.35 14.66
CA GLY A 29 -10.86 2.84 14.21
C GLY A 29 -10.94 2.63 12.71
N HIS A 30 -9.81 2.47 12.03
CA HIS A 30 -9.79 2.31 10.58
C HIS A 30 -10.08 0.85 10.20
N PRO A 31 -11.06 0.59 9.29
CA PRO A 31 -11.44 -0.78 8.95
C PRO A 31 -10.43 -1.52 8.06
N ILE A 32 -9.57 -0.80 7.36
CA ILE A 32 -8.57 -1.41 6.48
C ILE A 32 -7.34 -1.76 7.31
N GLN A 33 -6.85 -2.97 7.12
CA GLN A 33 -5.66 -3.44 7.81
C GLN A 33 -4.64 -3.96 6.80
N VAL A 34 -3.36 -3.85 7.12
CA VAL A 34 -2.31 -4.48 6.34
C VAL A 34 -2.30 -5.96 6.70
N ASN A 35 -2.54 -6.81 5.70
CA ASN A 35 -2.65 -8.25 5.92
C ASN A 35 -1.27 -8.83 6.27
N PRO A 36 -1.09 -9.41 7.47
CA PRO A 36 0.22 -9.92 7.88
C PRO A 36 0.74 -11.08 7.03
N ASP A 37 -0.18 -11.82 6.38
CA ASP A 37 0.21 -12.95 5.54
C ASP A 37 0.53 -12.57 4.10
N ARG A 38 0.01 -11.41 3.65
CA ARG A 38 0.12 -11.01 2.25
C ARG A 38 0.77 -9.65 2.03
N SER A 39 0.80 -8.81 3.05
CA SER A 39 1.20 -7.41 2.90
C SER A 39 2.49 -7.08 3.63
N LYS A 40 3.29 -8.08 3.96
CA LYS A 40 4.55 -7.84 4.65
C LYS A 40 5.60 -7.36 3.66
N LEU A 41 5.95 -6.09 3.74
CA LEU A 41 7.00 -5.50 2.92
C LEU A 41 8.32 -5.53 3.67
N THR A 42 9.37 -6.00 2.98
CA THR A 42 10.73 -5.89 3.48
C THR A 42 11.41 -4.68 2.87
N PRO A 43 12.47 -4.12 3.49
CA PRO A 43 13.21 -3.02 2.87
C PRO A 43 13.71 -3.33 1.46
N GLU A 44 14.10 -4.58 1.22
CA GLU A 44 14.56 -5.03 -0.11
C GLU A 44 13.44 -4.96 -1.14
N MET A 45 12.23 -5.37 -0.76
CA MET A 45 11.07 -5.29 -1.65
C MET A 45 10.75 -3.83 -1.98
N ILE A 46 10.76 -2.96 -0.99
CA ILE A 46 10.49 -1.53 -1.19
C ILE A 46 11.50 -0.93 -2.19
N GLU A 47 12.77 -1.27 -2.05
CA GLU A 47 13.80 -0.81 -2.99
C GLU A 47 13.56 -1.31 -4.42
N ARG A 48 12.94 -2.48 -4.57
CA ARG A 48 12.62 -3.06 -5.88
C ARG A 48 11.31 -2.55 -6.48
N GLY A 49 10.69 -1.56 -5.85
CA GLY A 49 9.47 -0.96 -6.36
C GLY A 49 8.18 -1.53 -5.79
N TRP A 50 8.25 -2.31 -4.71
CA TRP A 50 7.06 -2.84 -4.08
C TRP A 50 6.37 -1.78 -3.23
N GLY A 51 5.04 -1.83 -3.21
CA GLY A 51 4.22 -0.99 -2.38
C GLY A 51 2.97 -1.72 -1.92
N LEU A 52 2.01 -0.98 -1.38
CA LEU A 52 0.74 -1.54 -0.91
C LEU A 52 -0.40 -1.07 -1.81
N LEU A 53 -1.17 -2.02 -2.31
CA LEU A 53 -2.32 -1.76 -3.17
C LEU A 53 -3.60 -1.79 -2.34
N ASP A 54 -4.41 -0.73 -2.46
CA ASP A 54 -5.73 -0.63 -1.85
C ASP A 54 -6.79 -0.69 -2.95
N THR A 55 -7.57 -1.76 -2.97
CA THR A 55 -8.68 -1.94 -3.91
C THR A 55 -10.04 -1.78 -3.23
N GLY A 56 -10.08 -1.34 -1.97
CA GLY A 56 -11.31 -1.16 -1.22
C GLY A 56 -11.89 -2.44 -0.64
N THR A 57 -11.09 -3.51 -0.58
CA THR A 57 -11.54 -4.82 -0.09
C THR A 57 -11.36 -5.02 1.41
N GLY A 58 -10.84 -4.00 2.11
CA GLY A 58 -10.59 -4.08 3.55
C GLY A 58 -9.20 -4.53 3.92
N THR A 59 -8.37 -4.89 2.96
CA THR A 59 -6.96 -5.24 3.18
C THR A 59 -6.08 -4.52 2.18
N LEU A 60 -4.83 -4.29 2.60
CA LEU A 60 -3.79 -3.76 1.72
C LEU A 60 -2.87 -4.91 1.34
N ASP A 61 -2.62 -5.08 0.06
CA ASP A 61 -1.82 -6.19 -0.45
C ASP A 61 -0.53 -5.68 -1.10
N PRO A 62 0.59 -6.41 -1.00
CA PRO A 62 1.82 -6.01 -1.64
C PRO A 62 1.71 -6.15 -3.15
N VAL A 63 2.26 -5.20 -3.87
CA VAL A 63 2.31 -5.23 -5.32
C VAL A 63 3.64 -4.67 -5.78
N GLN A 64 4.22 -5.30 -6.79
CA GLN A 64 5.43 -4.78 -7.43
C GLN A 64 5.04 -3.86 -8.57
N VAL A 65 5.68 -2.69 -8.63
CA VAL A 65 5.50 -1.73 -9.71
C VAL A 65 6.82 -1.63 -10.47
N ARG A 66 6.75 -1.81 -11.78
CA ARG A 66 7.92 -1.67 -12.66
C ARG A 66 7.58 -0.60 -13.70
N GLY A 67 8.38 0.48 -13.73
CA GLY A 67 7.98 1.66 -14.49
C GLY A 67 6.72 2.23 -13.87
N ASP A 68 5.66 2.38 -14.62
CA ASP A 68 4.37 2.84 -14.12
C ASP A 68 3.29 1.74 -14.24
N GLU A 69 3.71 0.46 -14.23
CA GLU A 69 2.79 -0.66 -14.34
C GLU A 69 2.88 -1.61 -13.16
N LEU A 70 1.71 -2.08 -12.70
CA LEU A 70 1.63 -3.13 -11.69
C LEU A 70 2.02 -4.47 -12.34
N MET A 71 2.85 -5.23 -11.63
CA MET A 71 3.23 -6.56 -12.07
C MET A 71 2.22 -7.58 -11.54
N ASP A 72 1.75 -8.47 -12.42
CA ASP A 72 0.85 -9.58 -12.10
C ASP A 72 -0.50 -9.17 -11.49
N THR A 73 -0.89 -7.91 -11.64
CA THR A 73 -2.16 -7.40 -11.08
C THR A 73 -2.79 -6.42 -12.06
N ASP A 74 -4.09 -6.59 -12.30
CA ASP A 74 -4.88 -5.68 -13.12
C ASP A 74 -6.17 -5.35 -12.36
N CYS A 75 -6.35 -4.08 -12.00
CA CYS A 75 -7.51 -3.62 -11.24
C CYS A 75 -8.75 -3.40 -12.12
N GLY A 76 -8.61 -3.48 -13.44
CA GLY A 76 -9.72 -3.24 -14.36
C GLY A 76 -10.29 -1.83 -14.21
N GLU A 77 -11.61 -1.71 -14.12
CA GLU A 77 -12.28 -0.42 -13.94
C GLU A 77 -12.49 -0.05 -12.47
N MET A 78 -12.08 -0.92 -11.52
CA MET A 78 -12.25 -0.64 -10.10
C MET A 78 -11.32 0.47 -9.66
N PRO A 79 -11.81 1.41 -8.83
CA PRO A 79 -10.94 2.42 -8.23
C PRO A 79 -9.90 1.72 -7.35
N ALA A 80 -8.64 2.07 -7.56
CA ALA A 80 -7.55 1.50 -6.78
C ALA A 80 -6.48 2.56 -6.54
N PHE A 81 -5.73 2.38 -5.47
CA PHE A 81 -4.63 3.27 -5.09
C PHE A 81 -3.44 2.43 -4.65
N VAL A 82 -2.25 2.92 -4.93
CA VAL A 82 -1.02 2.25 -4.50
C VAL A 82 -0.15 3.22 -3.71
N CYS A 83 0.38 2.75 -2.60
CA CYS A 83 1.33 3.51 -1.79
C CYS A 83 2.74 3.03 -2.09
N LEU A 84 3.57 3.92 -2.66
CA LEU A 84 4.95 3.66 -3.00
C LEU A 84 5.83 4.59 -2.17
N GLN A 85 6.61 4.04 -1.25
CA GLN A 85 7.54 4.81 -0.41
C GLN A 85 6.89 6.04 0.24
N GLY A 86 5.67 5.86 0.75
CA GLY A 86 4.95 6.91 1.47
C GLY A 86 4.14 7.86 0.61
N THR A 87 4.09 7.65 -0.70
CA THR A 87 3.29 8.48 -1.60
C THR A 87 2.19 7.65 -2.24
N TRP A 88 0.96 8.17 -2.23
CA TRP A 88 -0.20 7.51 -2.81
C TRP A 88 -0.42 7.96 -4.24
N TYR A 89 -0.69 6.98 -5.12
CA TYR A 89 -1.00 7.21 -6.53
C TYR A 89 -2.28 6.48 -6.89
N GLU A 90 -3.07 7.06 -7.78
CA GLU A 90 -4.22 6.38 -8.36
C GLU A 90 -3.75 5.30 -9.35
N VAL A 91 -4.50 4.20 -9.43
CA VAL A 91 -4.22 3.12 -10.38
C VAL A 91 -5.40 2.94 -11.29
N LYS A 92 -5.16 2.87 -12.60
CA LYS A 92 -6.17 2.55 -13.61
C LYS A 92 -5.73 1.30 -14.36
N GLY A 93 -6.50 0.21 -14.23
CA GLY A 93 -6.11 -1.10 -14.73
C GLY A 93 -4.86 -1.57 -14.02
N LYS A 94 -3.75 -1.57 -14.69
CA LYS A 94 -2.44 -1.86 -14.08
C LYS A 94 -1.47 -0.69 -14.23
N ARG A 95 -1.95 0.49 -14.62
CA ARG A 95 -1.11 1.66 -14.78
C ARG A 95 -1.21 2.58 -13.58
N VAL A 96 -0.07 2.96 -13.04
CA VAL A 96 0.03 3.96 -11.98
C VAL A 96 -0.05 5.35 -12.62
N VAL A 97 -0.98 6.17 -12.16
CA VAL A 97 -1.19 7.53 -12.67
C VAL A 97 -0.31 8.49 -11.86
N ARG A 98 0.72 9.03 -12.51
CA ARG A 98 1.65 9.97 -11.87
C ARG A 98 1.46 11.35 -12.46
N GLY A 99 0.64 12.12 -11.88
CA GLY A 99 0.47 13.45 -12.36
C GLY A 99 -0.91 13.97 -12.30
#